data_7814ca06a4c66fa75d57bd9aee49f19d
#
_entry.id   7814ca06a4c66fa75d57bd9aee49f19d
#
_cell.length_a   1.000
_cell.length_b   1.000
_cell.length_c   1.000
_cell.angle_alpha   90.00
_cell.angle_beta   90.00
_cell.angle_gamma   90.00
#
_symmetry.space_group_name_H-M   'P 1'
#
loop_
_entity.id
_entity.type
_entity.pdbx_description
1 polymer ?
#
loop_
_entity_poly.entity_id
_entity_poly.type
_entity_poly.pdbx_seq_one_letter_code
_entity_poly.pdbx_strand_id
1 'polypeptide(L)'
;MLSISEKLNVFIKGLKELKSLKRNGMKNMLALSQERFSARKFTSEAVSQEDLDYIMECVRLAPSAVNRQPWHWLIVRSDEAKQKLQQCYDREWFKTAPMYIVGMRNVNENWVRRYDEKPHGDIDVAIATEHLCLAATERGLGTCWVCNYDTEKMQLLFPREGYEAVVIIPIGHIADDCPRVEKKRKEMSEIVEEI
;
A
#
# COMPACT_ATOMS: atom_id res chain seq x y z
N MET A 1 1.53 -12.01 -49.04
CA MET A 1 0.69 -12.24 -47.86
C MET A 1 1.33 -13.34 -47.01
N LEU A 2 1.62 -13.10 -45.76
CA LEU A 2 2.14 -14.14 -44.87
C LEU A 2 1.07 -15.21 -44.64
N SER A 3 1.49 -16.47 -44.63
CA SER A 3 0.63 -17.61 -44.33
C SER A 3 0.10 -17.54 -42.88
N ILE A 4 -0.97 -18.26 -42.59
CA ILE A 4 -1.53 -18.31 -41.21
C ILE A 4 -0.49 -18.80 -40.19
N SER A 5 0.37 -19.73 -40.59
CA SER A 5 1.45 -20.27 -39.74
C SER A 5 2.54 -19.24 -39.45
N GLU A 6 2.91 -18.41 -40.45
CA GLU A 6 3.87 -17.33 -40.25
C GLU A 6 3.34 -16.22 -39.34
N LYS A 7 2.05 -15.85 -39.49
CA LYS A 7 1.39 -14.89 -38.59
C LYS A 7 1.33 -15.39 -37.14
N LEU A 8 1.05 -16.68 -36.97
CA LEU A 8 0.99 -17.31 -35.64
C LEU A 8 2.39 -17.35 -35.00
N ASN A 9 3.43 -17.67 -35.78
CA ASN A 9 4.82 -17.67 -35.29
C ASN A 9 5.30 -16.28 -34.90
N VAL A 10 4.96 -15.23 -35.65
CA VAL A 10 5.27 -13.84 -35.31
C VAL A 10 4.55 -13.44 -34.01
N PHE A 11 3.27 -13.82 -33.85
CA PHE A 11 2.50 -13.56 -32.65
C PHE A 11 3.07 -14.28 -31.40
N ILE A 12 3.42 -15.56 -31.54
CA ILE A 12 4.04 -16.36 -30.47
C ILE A 12 5.42 -15.79 -30.09
N LYS A 13 6.22 -15.34 -31.06
CA LYS A 13 7.51 -14.70 -30.81
C LYS A 13 7.33 -13.38 -30.07
N GLY A 14 6.38 -12.53 -30.47
CA GLY A 14 6.03 -11.29 -29.80
C GLY A 14 5.56 -11.52 -28.36
N LEU A 15 4.75 -12.56 -28.11
CA LEU A 15 4.33 -12.94 -26.74
C LEU A 15 5.50 -13.44 -25.86
N LYS A 16 6.47 -14.16 -26.46
CA LYS A 16 7.69 -14.60 -25.75
C LYS A 16 8.60 -13.42 -25.44
N GLU A 17 8.75 -12.47 -26.34
CA GLU A 17 9.54 -11.24 -26.14
C GLU A 17 8.87 -10.33 -25.10
N LEU A 18 7.55 -10.15 -25.14
CA LEU A 18 6.77 -9.45 -24.08
C LEU A 18 6.89 -10.11 -22.71
N LYS A 19 6.86 -11.45 -22.65
CA LYS A 19 7.08 -12.19 -21.40
C LYS A 19 8.52 -12.06 -20.90
N SER A 20 9.51 -12.01 -21.80
CA SER A 20 10.93 -11.80 -21.47
C SER A 20 11.18 -10.38 -20.96
N LEU A 21 10.63 -9.37 -21.63
CA LEU A 21 10.72 -7.96 -21.21
C LEU A 21 10.05 -7.73 -19.85
N LYS A 22 8.89 -8.38 -19.60
CA LYS A 22 8.22 -8.32 -18.29
C LYS A 22 9.00 -9.05 -17.19
N ARG A 23 9.75 -10.12 -17.49
CA ARG A 23 10.56 -10.84 -16.49
C ARG A 23 11.84 -10.10 -16.09
N ASN A 24 12.42 -9.27 -16.96
CA ASN A 24 13.69 -8.59 -16.68
C ASN A 24 13.55 -7.29 -15.91
N GLY A 25 12.35 -6.80 -15.64
CA GLY A 25 12.10 -5.56 -14.89
C GLY A 25 11.28 -5.71 -13.62
N MET A 26 10.54 -6.82 -13.43
CA MET A 26 9.68 -7.01 -12.25
C MET A 26 10.46 -7.66 -11.10
N LYS A 27 10.50 -7.00 -9.95
CA LYS A 27 11.00 -7.59 -8.72
C LYS A 27 10.08 -8.73 -8.30
N ASN A 28 10.64 -9.86 -7.87
CA ASN A 28 9.83 -10.91 -7.26
C ASN A 28 9.38 -10.52 -5.84
N MET A 29 8.36 -11.19 -5.30
CA MET A 29 7.79 -10.89 -3.99
C MET A 29 8.83 -10.88 -2.86
N LEU A 30 9.79 -11.83 -2.87
CA LEU A 30 10.84 -11.89 -1.86
C LEU A 30 11.74 -10.65 -1.94
N ALA A 31 12.14 -10.21 -3.13
CA ALA A 31 12.94 -9.00 -3.32
C ALA A 31 12.20 -7.75 -2.83
N LEU A 32 10.90 -7.61 -3.16
CA LEU A 32 10.07 -6.51 -2.66
C LEU A 32 9.97 -6.53 -1.13
N SER A 33 9.75 -7.69 -0.53
CA SER A 33 9.69 -7.86 0.92
C SER A 33 11.02 -7.52 1.61
N GLN A 34 12.14 -7.79 0.96
CA GLN A 34 13.48 -7.41 1.45
C GLN A 34 13.73 -5.92 1.30
N GLU A 35 13.29 -5.30 0.20
CA GLU A 35 13.54 -3.89 -0.10
C GLU A 35 12.63 -2.95 0.70
N ARG A 36 11.33 -3.25 0.78
CA ARG A 36 10.36 -2.44 1.52
C ARG A 36 10.83 -2.18 2.95
N PHE A 37 10.86 -0.93 3.34
CA PHE A 37 11.12 -0.51 4.73
C PHE A 37 10.24 0.68 5.10
N SER A 38 10.15 0.99 6.39
CA SER A 38 9.41 2.15 6.89
C SER A 38 10.21 3.42 6.69
N ALA A 39 10.03 4.07 5.53
CA ALA A 39 10.70 5.32 5.19
C ALA A 39 10.18 6.46 6.08
N ARG A 40 11.09 7.24 6.65
CA ARG A 40 10.80 8.35 7.55
C ARG A 40 11.50 9.65 7.15
N LYS A 41 11.76 9.83 5.88
CA LYS A 41 12.18 11.08 5.26
C LYS A 41 11.91 11.00 3.77
N PHE A 42 11.20 11.99 3.25
CA PHE A 42 10.79 12.06 1.86
C PHE A 42 11.30 13.35 1.22
N THR A 43 11.45 13.33 -0.10
CA THR A 43 11.67 14.56 -0.88
C THR A 43 10.34 15.28 -1.10
N SER A 44 10.39 16.51 -1.56
CA SER A 44 9.19 17.27 -1.96
C SER A 44 8.65 16.88 -3.33
N GLU A 45 9.31 15.96 -4.04
CA GLU A 45 8.88 15.50 -5.36
C GLU A 45 7.51 14.84 -5.27
N ALA A 46 6.62 15.24 -6.17
CA ALA A 46 5.26 14.73 -6.19
C ALA A 46 5.22 13.28 -6.70
N VAL A 47 4.39 12.45 -6.07
CA VAL A 47 4.07 11.12 -6.60
C VAL A 47 3.27 11.29 -7.88
N SER A 48 3.70 10.65 -8.97
CA SER A 48 3.03 10.71 -10.26
C SER A 48 1.63 10.11 -10.21
N GLN A 49 0.74 10.56 -11.11
CA GLN A 49 -0.59 9.96 -11.20
C GLN A 49 -0.51 8.50 -11.68
N GLU A 50 0.42 8.19 -12.59
CA GLU A 50 0.64 6.83 -13.07
C GLU A 50 1.03 5.87 -11.93
N ASP A 51 1.95 6.30 -11.04
CA ASP A 51 2.34 5.49 -9.88
C ASP A 51 1.19 5.32 -8.89
N LEU A 52 0.43 6.38 -8.65
CA LEU A 52 -0.74 6.29 -7.78
C LEU A 52 -1.79 5.34 -8.36
N ASP A 53 -2.11 5.45 -9.64
CA ASP A 53 -3.10 4.59 -10.31
C ASP A 53 -2.66 3.12 -10.24
N TYR A 54 -1.38 2.83 -10.48
CA TYR A 54 -0.81 1.49 -10.35
C TYR A 54 -0.96 0.96 -8.92
N ILE A 55 -0.58 1.75 -7.93
CA ILE A 55 -0.65 1.38 -6.51
C ILE A 55 -2.10 1.11 -6.10
N MET A 56 -3.03 2.00 -6.48
CA MET A 56 -4.44 1.85 -6.12
C MET A 56 -5.11 0.68 -6.84
N GLU A 57 -4.66 0.30 -8.04
CA GLU A 57 -5.11 -0.93 -8.68
C GLU A 57 -4.64 -2.18 -7.91
N CYS A 58 -3.41 -2.20 -7.41
CA CYS A 58 -2.93 -3.28 -6.54
C CYS A 58 -3.75 -3.37 -5.25
N VAL A 59 -4.12 -2.23 -4.66
CA VAL A 59 -5.02 -2.15 -3.49
C VAL A 59 -6.39 -2.71 -3.82
N ARG A 60 -6.98 -2.32 -4.95
CA ARG A 60 -8.29 -2.78 -5.40
C ARG A 60 -8.37 -4.30 -5.60
N LEU A 61 -7.25 -4.91 -6.00
CA LEU A 61 -7.14 -6.36 -6.24
C LEU A 61 -6.85 -7.17 -4.97
N ALA A 62 -6.69 -6.53 -3.81
CA ALA A 62 -6.48 -7.23 -2.56
C ALA A 62 -7.71 -8.07 -2.16
N PRO A 63 -7.52 -9.25 -1.55
CA PRO A 63 -8.62 -10.04 -1.03
C PRO A 63 -9.21 -9.44 0.26
N SER A 64 -10.47 -9.77 0.53
CA SER A 64 -11.14 -9.43 1.79
C SER A 64 -12.04 -10.58 2.26
N ALA A 65 -12.41 -10.57 3.53
CA ALA A 65 -13.30 -11.57 4.11
C ALA A 65 -14.63 -11.63 3.33
N VAL A 66 -14.95 -12.83 2.79
CA VAL A 66 -16.09 -13.10 1.91
C VAL A 66 -16.28 -12.07 0.78
N ASN A 67 -15.17 -11.48 0.33
CA ASN A 67 -15.10 -10.46 -0.73
C ASN A 67 -15.97 -9.23 -0.47
N ARG A 68 -16.11 -8.81 0.77
CA ARG A 68 -16.90 -7.63 1.13
C ARG A 68 -16.23 -6.31 0.76
N GLN A 69 -14.88 -6.26 0.70
CA GLN A 69 -14.11 -5.07 0.36
C GLN A 69 -14.54 -3.84 1.19
N PRO A 70 -14.57 -3.95 2.54
CA PRO A 70 -15.15 -2.95 3.42
C PRO A 70 -14.17 -1.80 3.69
N TRP A 71 -13.53 -1.29 2.65
CA TRP A 71 -12.54 -0.23 2.74
C TRP A 71 -12.89 0.98 1.91
N HIS A 72 -12.35 2.11 2.33
CA HIS A 72 -12.34 3.35 1.59
C HIS A 72 -10.96 4.01 1.75
N TRP A 73 -10.50 4.68 0.70
CA TRP A 73 -9.16 5.26 0.68
C TRP A 73 -9.25 6.75 0.42
N LEU A 74 -8.65 7.56 1.33
CA LEU A 74 -8.51 9.00 1.13
C LEU A 74 -7.12 9.28 0.59
N ILE A 75 -7.04 9.94 -0.55
CA ILE A 75 -5.79 10.45 -1.10
C ILE A 75 -5.64 11.91 -0.67
N VAL A 76 -4.68 12.19 0.20
CA VAL A 76 -4.45 13.50 0.80
C VAL A 76 -3.25 14.15 0.12
N ARG A 77 -3.52 15.10 -0.81
CA ARG A 77 -2.52 15.77 -1.65
C ARG A 77 -2.48 17.29 -1.48
N SER A 78 -3.63 17.94 -1.29
CA SER A 78 -3.65 19.41 -1.16
C SER A 78 -2.94 19.83 0.13
N ASP A 79 -2.29 20.99 0.10
CA ASP A 79 -1.56 21.50 1.27
C ASP A 79 -2.48 21.68 2.47
N GLU A 80 -3.71 22.14 2.27
CA GLU A 80 -4.72 22.27 3.32
C GLU A 80 -5.04 20.91 3.97
N ALA A 81 -5.31 19.88 3.16
CA ALA A 81 -5.63 18.56 3.67
C ALA A 81 -4.42 17.90 4.37
N LYS A 82 -3.21 18.10 3.84
CA LYS A 82 -1.96 17.64 4.48
C LYS A 82 -1.77 18.30 5.84
N GLN A 83 -1.95 19.61 5.95
CA GLN A 83 -1.83 20.34 7.22
C GLN A 83 -2.87 19.86 8.25
N LYS A 84 -4.10 19.56 7.83
CA LYS A 84 -5.11 18.96 8.70
C LYS A 84 -4.68 17.56 9.18
N LEU A 85 -4.22 16.70 8.27
CA LEU A 85 -3.80 15.35 8.62
C LEU A 85 -2.59 15.32 9.55
N GLN A 86 -1.65 16.23 9.37
CA GLN A 86 -0.45 16.37 10.20
C GLN A 86 -0.76 16.72 11.65
N GLN A 87 -1.94 17.29 11.95
CA GLN A 87 -2.39 17.52 13.32
C GLN A 87 -2.76 16.24 14.04
N CYS A 88 -3.07 15.15 13.31
CA CYS A 88 -3.40 13.86 13.90
C CYS A 88 -2.14 13.07 14.32
N TYR A 89 -0.98 13.39 13.76
CA TYR A 89 0.29 12.72 14.07
C TYR A 89 1.46 13.71 14.00
N ASP A 90 1.80 14.29 15.14
CA ASP A 90 2.83 15.35 15.24
C ASP A 90 4.24 14.75 15.29
N ARG A 91 4.83 14.53 14.13
CA ARG A 91 6.22 14.11 13.94
C ARG A 91 6.84 14.85 12.75
N GLU A 92 8.00 15.45 12.94
CA GLU A 92 8.67 16.23 11.89
C GLU A 92 8.92 15.41 10.62
N TRP A 93 9.37 14.15 10.76
CA TRP A 93 9.58 13.29 9.61
C TRP A 93 8.29 13.04 8.81
N PHE A 94 7.14 12.96 9.49
CA PHE A 94 5.85 12.72 8.85
C PHE A 94 5.46 13.90 7.95
N LYS A 95 5.79 15.12 8.37
CA LYS A 95 5.51 16.35 7.62
C LYS A 95 6.30 16.46 6.32
N THR A 96 7.37 15.67 6.15
CA THR A 96 8.16 15.66 4.91
C THR A 96 7.47 14.96 3.74
N ALA A 97 6.44 14.14 3.99
CA ALA A 97 5.77 13.39 2.94
C ALA A 97 4.97 14.30 2.01
N PRO A 98 5.14 14.17 0.66
CA PRO A 98 4.41 14.97 -0.31
C PRO A 98 2.92 14.58 -0.42
N MET A 99 2.57 13.37 0.01
CA MET A 99 1.22 12.82 -0.06
C MET A 99 0.99 11.78 1.04
N TYR A 100 -0.29 11.58 1.38
CA TYR A 100 -0.70 10.51 2.30
C TYR A 100 -1.87 9.73 1.71
N ILE A 101 -1.95 8.45 2.07
CA ILE A 101 -3.10 7.60 1.78
C ILE A 101 -3.65 7.11 3.12
N VAL A 102 -4.92 7.36 3.40
CA VAL A 102 -5.59 6.91 4.62
C VAL A 102 -6.49 5.75 4.28
N GLY A 103 -6.22 4.59 4.89
CA GLY A 103 -7.09 3.42 4.81
C GLY A 103 -8.16 3.49 5.89
N MET A 104 -9.41 3.41 5.48
CA MET A 104 -10.58 3.44 6.36
C MET A 104 -11.38 2.13 6.20
N ARG A 105 -11.96 1.64 7.29
CA ARG A 105 -12.91 0.52 7.25
C ARG A 105 -14.35 1.03 7.28
N ASN A 106 -15.24 0.36 6.58
CA ASN A 106 -16.69 0.53 6.75
C ASN A 106 -17.16 -0.36 7.92
N VAL A 107 -17.59 0.27 9.00
CA VAL A 107 -18.00 -0.44 10.23
C VAL A 107 -19.30 -1.22 10.05
N ASN A 108 -20.13 -0.82 9.07
CA ASN A 108 -21.43 -1.44 8.82
C ASN A 108 -21.35 -2.63 7.83
N GLU A 109 -20.29 -2.67 6.99
CA GLU A 109 -20.14 -3.66 5.93
C GLU A 109 -19.04 -4.69 6.20
N ASN A 110 -18.20 -4.47 7.21
CA ASN A 110 -17.14 -5.42 7.51
C ASN A 110 -17.70 -6.78 7.96
N TRP A 111 -16.97 -7.85 7.62
CA TRP A 111 -17.34 -9.19 8.04
C TRP A 111 -17.10 -9.37 9.54
N VAL A 112 -18.07 -10.00 10.21
CA VAL A 112 -17.99 -10.31 11.64
C VAL A 112 -17.95 -11.82 11.81
N ARG A 113 -16.98 -12.33 12.56
CA ARG A 113 -16.86 -13.75 12.86
C ARG A 113 -17.93 -14.13 13.89
N ARG A 114 -18.80 -15.05 13.52
CA ARG A 114 -20.00 -15.40 14.31
C ARG A 114 -19.72 -16.03 15.68
N TYR A 115 -18.52 -16.61 15.87
CA TYR A 115 -18.21 -17.35 17.11
C TYR A 115 -17.84 -16.45 18.28
N ASP A 116 -17.27 -15.29 18.03
CA ASP A 116 -16.78 -14.35 19.03
C ASP A 116 -17.11 -12.88 18.68
N GLU A 117 -17.95 -12.70 17.67
CA GLU A 117 -18.41 -11.39 17.18
C GLU A 117 -17.28 -10.43 16.80
N LYS A 118 -16.09 -10.96 16.51
CA LYS A 118 -14.94 -10.15 16.14
C LYS A 118 -15.08 -9.58 14.73
N PRO A 119 -15.07 -8.24 14.55
CA PRO A 119 -15.05 -7.62 13.24
C PRO A 119 -13.67 -7.78 12.58
N HIS A 120 -13.65 -7.94 11.25
CA HIS A 120 -12.43 -8.19 10.47
C HIS A 120 -12.06 -7.05 9.52
N GLY A 121 -12.76 -5.92 9.56
CA GLY A 121 -12.49 -4.79 8.69
C GLY A 121 -11.05 -4.26 8.79
N ASP A 122 -10.47 -4.24 9.99
CA ASP A 122 -9.06 -3.85 10.17
C ASP A 122 -8.09 -4.82 9.48
N ILE A 123 -8.41 -6.13 9.51
CA ILE A 123 -7.61 -7.16 8.84
C ILE A 123 -7.69 -6.97 7.33
N ASP A 124 -8.90 -6.73 6.78
CA ASP A 124 -9.09 -6.49 5.35
C ASP A 124 -8.32 -5.24 4.90
N VAL A 125 -8.43 -4.13 5.63
CA VAL A 125 -7.65 -2.90 5.35
C VAL A 125 -6.15 -3.17 5.45
N ALA A 126 -5.69 -3.95 6.44
CA ALA A 126 -4.28 -4.28 6.60
C ALA A 126 -3.73 -5.08 5.41
N ILE A 127 -4.48 -6.06 4.89
CA ILE A 127 -4.11 -6.84 3.70
C ILE A 127 -3.94 -5.89 2.49
N ALA A 128 -4.94 -5.04 2.24
CA ALA A 128 -4.91 -4.10 1.13
C ALA A 128 -3.79 -3.04 1.28
N THR A 129 -3.49 -2.63 2.52
CA THR A 129 -2.39 -1.71 2.82
C THR A 129 -1.02 -2.34 2.54
N GLU A 130 -0.81 -3.63 2.79
CA GLU A 130 0.47 -4.27 2.43
C GLU A 130 0.63 -4.37 0.92
N HIS A 131 -0.47 -4.63 0.15
CA HIS A 131 -0.44 -4.50 -1.32
C HIS A 131 0.01 -3.09 -1.76
N LEU A 132 -0.51 -2.04 -1.12
CA LEU A 132 -0.10 -0.65 -1.34
C LEU A 132 1.41 -0.47 -1.11
N CYS A 133 1.92 -0.94 0.03
CA CYS A 133 3.32 -0.74 0.41
C CYS A 133 4.29 -1.48 -0.51
N LEU A 134 3.93 -2.68 -0.95
CA LEU A 134 4.75 -3.46 -1.88
C LEU A 134 4.72 -2.86 -3.29
N ALA A 135 3.54 -2.44 -3.77
CA ALA A 135 3.40 -1.77 -5.06
C ALA A 135 4.17 -0.43 -5.10
N ALA A 136 4.09 0.37 -4.02
CA ALA A 136 4.88 1.58 -3.89
C ALA A 136 6.40 1.29 -3.94
N THR A 137 6.85 0.22 -3.27
CA THR A 137 8.25 -0.21 -3.29
C THR A 137 8.70 -0.64 -4.69
N GLU A 138 7.84 -1.32 -5.45
CA GLU A 138 8.10 -1.70 -6.83
C GLU A 138 8.28 -0.48 -7.73
N ARG A 139 7.51 0.58 -7.49
CA ARG A 139 7.61 1.88 -8.17
C ARG A 139 8.73 2.79 -7.63
N GLY A 140 9.58 2.30 -6.72
CA GLY A 140 10.69 3.04 -6.13
C GLY A 140 10.28 4.07 -5.08
N LEU A 141 9.04 4.03 -4.60
CA LEU A 141 8.52 4.93 -3.58
C LEU A 141 8.69 4.36 -2.18
N GLY A 142 8.83 5.24 -1.20
CA GLY A 142 8.85 4.91 0.21
C GLY A 142 7.48 5.05 0.85
N THR A 143 7.21 4.20 1.85
CA THR A 143 6.00 4.23 2.68
C THR A 143 6.33 3.98 4.14
N CYS A 144 5.44 4.36 5.05
CA CYS A 144 5.51 3.95 6.44
C CYS A 144 4.10 3.72 6.99
N TRP A 145 3.90 2.62 7.73
CA TRP A 145 2.64 2.39 8.45
C TRP A 145 2.57 3.27 9.69
N VAL A 146 1.52 4.08 9.82
CA VAL A 146 1.23 4.91 10.98
C VAL A 146 -0.15 4.54 11.51
N CYS A 147 -0.18 3.83 12.64
CA CYS A 147 -1.41 3.47 13.36
C CYS A 147 -1.53 4.20 14.71
N ASN A 148 -0.42 4.75 15.23
CA ASN A 148 -0.42 5.50 16.49
C ASN A 148 -0.65 7.00 16.22
N TYR A 149 -1.85 7.36 15.81
CA TYR A 149 -2.30 8.74 15.58
C TYR A 149 -3.51 9.08 16.46
N ASP A 150 -3.84 10.35 16.57
CA ASP A 150 -5.01 10.86 17.29
C ASP A 150 -6.30 10.52 16.52
N THR A 151 -6.99 9.46 16.94
CA THR A 151 -8.18 8.94 16.26
C THR A 151 -9.39 9.86 16.39
N GLU A 152 -9.54 10.56 17.53
CA GLU A 152 -10.63 11.51 17.73
C GLU A 152 -10.48 12.72 16.81
N LYS A 153 -9.24 13.26 16.74
CA LYS A 153 -8.91 14.35 15.84
C LYS A 153 -9.06 13.94 14.37
N MET A 154 -8.69 12.69 14.03
CA MET A 154 -8.87 12.17 12.68
C MET A 154 -10.35 12.15 12.29
N GLN A 155 -11.22 11.65 13.15
CA GLN A 155 -12.66 11.61 12.92
C GLN A 155 -13.26 13.02 12.80
N LEU A 156 -12.76 13.98 13.58
CA LEU A 156 -13.20 15.37 13.54
C LEU A 156 -12.79 16.07 12.24
N LEU A 157 -11.55 15.88 11.79
CA LEU A 157 -10.97 16.60 10.65
C LEU A 157 -11.30 15.96 9.29
N PHE A 158 -11.57 14.65 9.28
CA PHE A 158 -11.93 13.87 8.09
C PHE A 158 -13.19 13.03 8.35
N PRO A 159 -14.32 13.67 8.72
CA PRO A 159 -15.54 12.95 9.06
C PRO A 159 -16.07 12.20 7.85
N ARG A 160 -16.43 10.93 8.05
CA ARG A 160 -17.11 10.10 7.06
C ARG A 160 -18.03 9.13 7.79
N GLU A 161 -19.31 9.27 7.54
CA GLU A 161 -20.33 8.44 8.17
C GLU A 161 -20.12 6.96 7.84
N GLY A 162 -20.14 6.10 8.85
CA GLY A 162 -19.95 4.66 8.71
C GLY A 162 -18.51 4.21 8.46
N TYR A 163 -17.52 5.14 8.48
CA TYR A 163 -16.11 4.80 8.28
C TYR A 163 -15.24 5.26 9.44
N GLU A 164 -14.28 4.41 9.76
CA GLU A 164 -13.22 4.69 10.73
C GLU A 164 -11.84 4.52 10.08
N ALA A 165 -10.94 5.46 10.32
CA ALA A 165 -9.57 5.34 9.86
C ALA A 165 -8.85 4.21 10.60
N VAL A 166 -8.10 3.38 9.88
CA VAL A 166 -7.32 2.25 10.39
C VAL A 166 -5.84 2.56 10.34
N VAL A 167 -5.39 3.19 9.25
CA VAL A 167 -3.98 3.42 9.00
C VAL A 167 -3.77 4.70 8.17
N ILE A 168 -2.68 5.40 8.44
CA ILE A 168 -2.18 6.51 7.61
C ILE A 168 -0.87 6.06 6.98
N ILE A 169 -0.75 6.19 5.66
CA ILE A 169 0.45 5.87 4.90
C ILE A 169 1.01 7.13 4.27
N PRO A 170 2.04 7.79 4.87
CA PRO A 170 2.87 8.75 4.14
C PRO A 170 3.58 8.03 3.00
N ILE A 171 3.59 8.64 1.82
CA ILE A 171 4.15 8.08 0.60
C ILE A 171 4.86 9.15 -0.23
N GLY A 172 6.00 8.82 -0.82
CA GLY A 172 6.79 9.72 -1.66
C GLY A 172 8.15 9.16 -2.04
N HIS A 173 8.92 9.93 -2.79
CA HIS A 173 10.31 9.62 -3.09
C HIS A 173 11.14 9.70 -1.82
N ILE A 174 11.98 8.69 -1.59
CA ILE A 174 12.80 8.58 -0.38
C ILE A 174 13.97 9.57 -0.49
N ALA A 175 14.19 10.41 0.53
CA ALA A 175 15.33 11.28 0.57
C ALA A 175 16.64 10.46 0.70
N ASP A 176 17.74 10.93 0.08
CA ASP A 176 19.03 10.23 0.06
C ASP A 176 19.58 9.98 1.48
N ASP A 177 19.32 10.91 2.39
CA ASP A 177 19.72 10.84 3.80
C ASP A 177 18.64 10.23 4.71
N CYS A 178 17.65 9.52 4.15
CA CYS A 178 16.65 8.80 4.92
C CYS A 178 17.30 7.67 5.72
N PRO A 179 17.17 7.65 7.06
CA PRO A 179 17.76 6.59 7.86
C PRO A 179 17.19 5.22 7.48
N ARG A 180 18.07 4.27 7.15
CA ARG A 180 17.72 2.86 6.97
C ARG A 180 18.14 2.07 8.19
N VAL A 181 17.17 1.63 8.98
CA VAL A 181 17.42 0.74 10.11
C VAL A 181 17.50 -0.69 9.60
N GLU A 182 18.46 -1.45 10.09
CA GLU A 182 18.59 -2.88 9.79
C GLU A 182 17.29 -3.63 10.12
N LYS A 183 16.86 -4.48 9.21
CA LYS A 183 15.68 -5.33 9.43
C LYS A 183 16.02 -6.53 10.32
N LYS A 184 15.83 -6.39 11.61
CA LYS A 184 15.86 -7.54 12.50
C LYS A 184 14.58 -8.35 12.35
N ARG A 185 14.73 -9.66 12.18
CA ARG A 185 13.62 -10.62 12.09
C ARG A 185 13.94 -11.79 13.04
N LYS A 186 12.88 -12.38 13.55
CA LYS A 186 12.98 -13.63 14.28
C LYS A 186 13.44 -14.75 13.34
N GLU A 187 14.08 -15.77 13.89
CA GLU A 187 14.42 -16.97 13.15
C GLU A 187 13.16 -17.76 12.77
N MET A 188 13.24 -18.55 11.70
CA MET A 188 12.08 -19.32 11.23
C MET A 188 11.55 -20.27 12.31
N SER A 189 12.43 -20.86 13.11
CA SER A 189 12.07 -21.74 14.25
C SER A 189 11.29 -21.03 15.37
N GLU A 190 11.33 -19.71 15.44
CA GLU A 190 10.58 -18.93 16.44
C GLU A 190 9.15 -18.56 15.97
N ILE A 191 8.88 -18.69 14.67
CA ILE A 191 7.62 -18.22 14.05
C ILE A 191 6.91 -19.31 13.27
N VAL A 192 7.54 -20.46 13.04
CA VAL A 192 6.96 -21.59 12.31
C VAL A 192 7.14 -22.84 13.16
N GLU A 193 6.05 -23.55 13.38
CA GLU A 193 6.01 -24.86 14.02
C GLU A 193 5.29 -25.83 13.07
N GLU A 194 5.88 -27.00 12.86
CA GLU A 194 5.30 -28.11 12.11
C GLU A 194 4.69 -29.11 13.10
N ILE A 195 3.40 -29.41 12.99
CA ILE A 195 2.61 -30.28 13.87
C ILE A 195 2.01 -31.46 13.11
#